data_25937bb81a2cfaca1763d95c12b304fd
#
_entry.id   25937bb81a2cfaca1763d95c12b304fd
#
_cell.length_a   1.000
_cell.length_b   1.000
_cell.length_c   1.000
_cell.angle_alpha   90.00
_cell.angle_beta   90.00
_cell.angle_gamma   90.00
#
_symmetry.space_group_name_H-M   'P 1'
#
loop_
_entity.id
_entity.type
_entity.pdbx_description
1 polymer ?
#
loop_
_entity_poly.entity_id
_entity_poly.type
_entity_poly.pdbx_seq_one_letter_code
_entity_poly.pdbx_strand_id
1 'polypeptide(L)'
;MNIKRFLLLGIMALYAIIPAWGQAQKVEIRGSVIDDEGEPAISIVIRDQNEKGDVYGITDLDGKFKIMADPNTTLHFSGFAYASKTVKLKGKTTINVVISYEASMIDEVVITAKKVVDKLLPEPTDIEIVGNQYIIHPKVKIPKEM
;
A
#
# COMPACT_ATOMS: atom_id res chain seq x y z
N MET A 1 -32.86 22.25 -56.63
CA MET A 1 -32.63 21.66 -55.32
C MET A 1 -31.13 21.39 -55.17
N ASN A 2 -30.43 22.11 -54.25
CA ASN A 2 -28.97 22.12 -54.22
C ASN A 2 -28.41 20.87 -53.52
N ILE A 3 -27.98 19.89 -54.30
CA ILE A 3 -27.30 18.66 -53.84
C ILE A 3 -26.19 18.93 -52.83
N LYS A 4 -25.45 20.03 -53.00
CA LYS A 4 -24.38 20.44 -52.05
C LYS A 4 -24.91 20.75 -50.64
N ARG A 5 -26.12 21.26 -50.47
CA ARG A 5 -26.75 21.50 -49.16
C ARG A 5 -27.19 20.19 -48.46
N PHE A 6 -27.70 19.23 -49.23
CA PHE A 6 -28.03 17.89 -48.69
C PHE A 6 -26.78 17.11 -48.27
N LEU A 7 -25.69 17.25 -49.01
CA LEU A 7 -24.43 16.58 -48.71
C LEU A 7 -23.80 17.18 -47.43
N LEU A 8 -23.88 18.50 -47.25
CA LEU A 8 -23.45 19.21 -46.01
C LEU A 8 -24.27 18.81 -44.79
N LEU A 9 -25.61 18.72 -44.92
CA LEU A 9 -26.52 18.26 -43.87
C LEU A 9 -26.28 16.77 -43.51
N GLY A 10 -25.97 15.92 -44.47
CA GLY A 10 -25.64 14.51 -44.26
C GLY A 10 -24.32 14.33 -43.50
N ILE A 11 -23.29 15.15 -43.81
CA ILE A 11 -22.02 15.12 -43.10
C ILE A 11 -22.18 15.64 -41.67
N MET A 12 -22.99 16.70 -41.47
CA MET A 12 -23.26 17.27 -40.16
C MET A 12 -24.07 16.27 -39.26
N ALA A 13 -24.98 15.51 -39.84
CA ALA A 13 -25.71 14.46 -39.13
C ALA A 13 -24.83 13.28 -38.76
N LEU A 14 -23.80 12.96 -39.57
CA LEU A 14 -22.85 11.90 -39.28
C LEU A 14 -21.93 12.23 -38.09
N TYR A 15 -21.60 13.50 -37.88
CA TYR A 15 -20.84 13.96 -36.71
C TYR A 15 -21.65 13.92 -35.40
N ALA A 16 -22.98 13.97 -35.45
CA ALA A 16 -23.85 13.89 -34.28
C ALA A 16 -23.99 12.45 -33.72
N ILE A 17 -23.52 11.42 -34.46
CA ILE A 17 -23.58 10.00 -34.08
C ILE A 17 -22.25 9.51 -33.50
N ILE A 18 -21.29 10.40 -33.19
CA ILE A 18 -20.14 9.95 -32.43
C ILE A 18 -20.63 9.68 -31.01
N PRO A 19 -20.86 8.40 -30.64
CA PRO A 19 -21.22 8.10 -29.27
C PRO A 19 -20.05 8.59 -28.43
N ALA A 20 -20.36 9.23 -27.31
CA ALA A 20 -19.37 9.57 -26.27
C ALA A 20 -18.86 8.25 -25.62
N TRP A 21 -18.16 7.47 -26.40
CA TRP A 21 -17.51 6.24 -25.95
C TRP A 21 -16.23 6.65 -25.24
N GLY A 22 -16.25 6.66 -23.94
CA GLY A 22 -14.99 6.80 -23.23
C GLY A 22 -14.98 7.48 -21.87
N GLN A 23 -16.11 7.90 -21.33
CA GLN A 23 -16.11 8.21 -19.90
C GLN A 23 -16.41 6.93 -19.15
N ALA A 24 -15.34 6.27 -18.67
CA ALA A 24 -15.47 5.18 -17.71
C ALA A 24 -16.32 5.70 -16.54
N GLN A 25 -17.55 5.18 -16.42
CA GLN A 25 -18.47 5.60 -15.37
C GLN A 25 -17.92 5.15 -14.03
N LYS A 26 -17.33 6.10 -13.28
CA LYS A 26 -16.86 5.81 -11.92
C LYS A 26 -18.04 5.49 -11.04
N VAL A 27 -17.94 4.39 -10.33
CA VAL A 27 -18.93 3.93 -9.34
C VAL A 27 -18.31 3.94 -7.95
N GLU A 28 -19.16 4.02 -6.95
CA GLU A 28 -18.72 3.91 -5.57
C GLU A 28 -18.35 2.47 -5.25
N ILE A 29 -17.12 2.26 -4.79
CA ILE A 29 -16.58 0.98 -4.36
C ILE A 29 -16.29 1.08 -2.88
N ARG A 30 -16.77 0.10 -2.12
CA ARG A 30 -16.60 0.00 -0.67
C ARG A 30 -15.91 -1.31 -0.32
N GLY A 31 -15.28 -1.34 0.84
CA GLY A 31 -14.70 -2.58 1.33
C GLY A 31 -13.94 -2.42 2.63
N SER A 32 -13.26 -3.49 2.98
CA SER A 32 -12.35 -3.52 4.12
C SER A 32 -11.02 -4.18 3.75
N VAL A 33 -9.98 -3.76 4.42
CA VAL A 33 -8.66 -4.38 4.37
C VAL A 33 -8.33 -4.87 5.78
N ILE A 34 -8.00 -6.15 5.89
CA ILE A 34 -7.54 -6.77 7.12
C ILE A 34 -6.16 -7.37 6.88
N ASP A 35 -5.40 -7.58 7.93
CA ASP A 35 -4.16 -8.33 7.86
C ASP A 35 -4.40 -9.86 7.95
N ASP A 36 -3.32 -10.64 7.96
CA ASP A 36 -3.34 -12.11 8.06
C ASP A 36 -3.70 -12.60 9.47
N GLU A 37 -3.68 -11.73 10.49
CA GLU A 37 -4.17 -12.01 11.85
C GLU A 37 -5.67 -11.70 12.00
N GLY A 38 -6.28 -11.05 11.00
CA GLY A 38 -7.69 -10.64 10.98
C GLY A 38 -7.94 -9.26 11.56
N GLU A 39 -6.88 -8.50 11.91
CA GLU A 39 -6.98 -7.15 12.43
C GLU A 39 -7.15 -6.11 11.30
N PRO A 40 -7.78 -4.96 11.58
CA PRO A 40 -7.97 -3.90 10.59
C PRO A 40 -6.62 -3.33 10.08
N ALA A 41 -6.38 -3.39 8.77
CA ALA A 41 -5.20 -2.77 8.16
C ALA A 41 -5.46 -1.27 7.93
N ILE A 42 -4.88 -0.44 8.80
CA ILE A 42 -5.07 1.02 8.85
C ILE A 42 -4.10 1.72 7.91
N SER A 43 -4.52 2.86 7.33
CA SER A 43 -3.68 3.71 6.48
C SER A 43 -3.14 3.02 5.23
N ILE A 44 -3.84 2.01 4.71
CA ILE A 44 -3.52 1.39 3.44
C ILE A 44 -3.93 2.33 2.31
N VAL A 45 -2.96 2.73 1.50
CA VAL A 45 -3.19 3.59 0.32
C VAL A 45 -3.72 2.73 -0.83
N ILE A 46 -4.80 3.19 -1.45
CA ILE A 46 -5.47 2.53 -2.56
C ILE A 46 -5.23 3.35 -3.82
N ARG A 47 -4.58 2.76 -4.82
CA ARG A 47 -4.21 3.41 -6.07
C ARG A 47 -4.78 2.69 -7.28
N ASP A 48 -4.76 3.39 -8.42
CA ASP A 48 -5.07 2.80 -9.72
C ASP A 48 -3.88 1.95 -10.20
N GLN A 49 -4.15 0.72 -10.59
CA GLN A 49 -3.29 -0.24 -11.28
C GLN A 49 -1.97 -0.60 -10.60
N ASN A 50 -1.19 0.36 -10.07
CA ASN A 50 0.15 0.14 -9.53
C ASN A 50 0.56 1.26 -8.54
N GLU A 51 1.77 1.17 -7.99
CA GLU A 51 2.31 2.13 -7.00
C GLU A 51 2.40 3.58 -7.50
N LYS A 52 2.45 3.80 -8.81
CA LYS A 52 2.54 5.12 -9.44
C LYS A 52 1.19 5.65 -9.92
N GLY A 53 0.13 4.86 -9.78
CA GLY A 53 -1.23 5.23 -10.17
C GLY A 53 -1.83 6.32 -9.27
N ASP A 54 -2.91 6.92 -9.74
CA ASP A 54 -3.65 7.92 -8.98
C ASP A 54 -4.18 7.34 -7.66
N VAL A 55 -4.12 8.12 -6.60
CA VAL A 55 -4.66 7.74 -5.29
C VAL A 55 -6.18 7.87 -5.31
N TYR A 56 -6.88 6.78 -5.06
CA TYR A 56 -8.33 6.78 -4.88
C TYR A 56 -8.75 7.03 -3.44
N GLY A 57 -7.97 6.59 -2.46
CA GLY A 57 -8.26 6.76 -1.04
C GLY A 57 -7.31 6.00 -0.12
N ILE A 58 -7.65 6.00 1.15
CA ILE A 58 -6.89 5.37 2.24
C ILE A 58 -7.89 4.68 3.18
N THR A 59 -7.50 3.56 3.79
CA THR A 59 -8.33 2.87 4.80
C THR A 59 -8.36 3.65 6.11
N ASP A 60 -9.52 3.64 6.77
CA ASP A 60 -9.75 4.24 8.08
C ASP A 60 -9.27 3.36 9.25
N LEU A 61 -9.59 3.75 10.48
CA LEU A 61 -9.20 3.04 11.72
C LEU A 61 -9.83 1.65 11.85
N ASP A 62 -10.93 1.40 11.15
CA ASP A 62 -11.58 0.08 11.08
C ASP A 62 -11.12 -0.73 9.85
N GLY A 63 -10.09 -0.26 9.14
CA GLY A 63 -9.62 -0.86 7.89
C GLY A 63 -10.60 -0.69 6.73
N LYS A 64 -11.66 0.13 6.86
CA LYS A 64 -12.69 0.34 5.84
C LYS A 64 -12.28 1.42 4.84
N PHE A 65 -12.80 1.32 3.62
CA PHE A 65 -12.61 2.33 2.60
C PHE A 65 -13.85 2.53 1.74
N LYS A 66 -13.92 3.72 1.14
CA LYS A 66 -14.94 4.15 0.20
C LYS A 66 -14.30 5.02 -0.86
N ILE A 67 -14.33 4.58 -2.11
CA ILE A 67 -13.65 5.24 -3.24
C ILE A 67 -14.56 5.32 -4.46
N MET A 68 -14.22 6.21 -5.40
CA MET A 68 -14.86 6.31 -6.72
C MET A 68 -13.88 5.84 -7.80
N ALA A 69 -14.16 4.70 -8.44
CA ALA A 69 -13.29 4.13 -9.46
C ALA A 69 -14.09 3.45 -10.57
N ASP A 70 -13.43 3.12 -11.69
CA ASP A 70 -14.01 2.28 -12.73
C ASP A 70 -14.26 0.86 -12.19
N PRO A 71 -15.45 0.27 -12.37
CA PRO A 71 -15.76 -1.06 -11.87
C PRO A 71 -14.89 -2.18 -12.47
N ASN A 72 -14.21 -1.91 -13.56
CA ASN A 72 -13.32 -2.89 -14.22
C ASN A 72 -11.83 -2.62 -13.95
N THR A 73 -11.49 -1.57 -13.18
CA THR A 73 -10.10 -1.25 -12.89
C THR A 73 -9.45 -2.28 -11.96
N THR A 74 -8.16 -2.17 -11.86
CA THR A 74 -7.32 -2.94 -10.93
C THR A 74 -6.89 -2.00 -9.80
N LEU A 75 -7.15 -2.35 -8.56
CA LEU A 75 -6.74 -1.58 -7.39
C LEU A 75 -5.43 -2.12 -6.84
N HIS A 76 -4.52 -1.21 -6.50
CA HIS A 76 -3.26 -1.49 -5.84
C HIS A 76 -3.32 -0.98 -4.40
N PHE A 77 -3.12 -1.89 -3.46
CA PHE A 77 -3.13 -1.65 -2.01
C PHE A 77 -1.69 -1.67 -1.52
N SER A 78 -1.27 -0.61 -0.83
CA SER A 78 0.08 -0.51 -0.25
C SER A 78 0.04 0.24 1.07
N GLY A 79 0.88 -0.16 2.02
CA GLY A 79 0.97 0.47 3.34
C GLY A 79 2.35 0.26 3.95
N PHE A 80 2.67 1.02 4.99
CA PHE A 80 3.92 0.84 5.71
C PHE A 80 3.93 -0.53 6.40
N ALA A 81 5.01 -1.28 6.25
CA ALA A 81 5.19 -2.63 6.78
C ALA A 81 4.26 -3.73 6.20
N TYR A 82 3.47 -3.42 5.17
CA TYR A 82 2.63 -4.41 4.49
C TYR A 82 3.14 -4.70 3.08
N ALA A 83 3.14 -5.96 2.70
CA ALA A 83 3.39 -6.39 1.33
C ALA A 83 2.28 -5.87 0.41
N SER A 84 2.64 -5.17 -0.67
CA SER A 84 1.65 -4.60 -1.57
C SER A 84 0.80 -5.68 -2.25
N LYS A 85 -0.49 -5.38 -2.48
CA LYS A 85 -1.45 -6.29 -3.09
C LYS A 85 -2.26 -5.65 -4.18
N THR A 86 -2.49 -6.39 -5.25
CA THR A 86 -3.25 -5.93 -6.40
C THR A 86 -4.51 -6.76 -6.58
N VAL A 87 -5.66 -6.10 -6.76
CA VAL A 87 -6.98 -6.71 -6.89
C VAL A 87 -7.73 -6.16 -8.08
N LYS A 88 -8.17 -7.03 -9.00
CA LYS A 88 -9.06 -6.67 -10.13
C LYS A 88 -10.51 -6.66 -9.66
N LEU A 89 -11.21 -5.56 -9.90
CA LEU A 89 -12.60 -5.39 -9.44
C LEU A 89 -13.58 -6.29 -10.18
N LYS A 90 -13.44 -6.46 -11.50
CA LYS A 90 -14.32 -7.29 -12.35
C LYS A 90 -15.80 -6.97 -12.16
N GLY A 91 -16.17 -5.69 -12.07
CA GLY A 91 -17.53 -5.22 -11.87
C GLY A 91 -18.02 -5.24 -10.41
N LYS A 92 -17.22 -5.69 -9.45
CA LYS A 92 -17.61 -5.71 -8.04
C LYS A 92 -17.53 -4.31 -7.44
N THR A 93 -18.54 -3.93 -6.67
CA THR A 93 -18.61 -2.67 -5.92
C THR A 93 -18.34 -2.84 -4.43
N THR A 94 -18.24 -4.09 -3.98
CA THR A 94 -17.85 -4.41 -2.59
C THR A 94 -16.76 -5.47 -2.61
N ILE A 95 -15.64 -5.20 -1.94
CA ILE A 95 -14.50 -6.11 -1.85
C ILE A 95 -13.91 -6.12 -0.44
N ASN A 96 -13.45 -7.30 -0.01
CA ASN A 96 -12.66 -7.46 1.21
C ASN A 96 -11.28 -7.98 0.80
N VAL A 97 -10.24 -7.35 1.33
CA VAL A 97 -8.85 -7.63 0.97
C VAL A 97 -8.10 -8.07 2.21
N VAL A 98 -7.35 -9.15 2.11
CA VAL A 98 -6.37 -9.55 3.13
C VAL A 98 -5.00 -9.14 2.65
N ILE A 99 -4.22 -8.44 3.47
CA ILE A 99 -2.87 -7.98 3.18
C ILE A 99 -1.92 -8.55 4.25
N SER A 100 -0.72 -8.96 3.87
CA SER A 100 0.24 -9.57 4.80
C SER A 100 1.32 -8.57 5.19
N TYR A 101 1.90 -8.73 6.39
CA TYR A 101 3.08 -7.97 6.77
C TYR A 101 4.28 -8.34 5.89
N GLU A 102 5.12 -7.36 5.59
CA GLU A 102 6.37 -7.57 4.88
C GLU A 102 7.46 -8.00 5.87
N ALA A 103 7.77 -9.30 5.89
CA ALA A 103 8.71 -9.91 6.85
C ALA A 103 10.13 -9.31 6.79
N SER A 104 10.52 -8.71 5.66
CA SER A 104 11.87 -8.15 5.48
C SER A 104 12.16 -6.90 6.33
N MET A 105 11.13 -6.20 6.84
CA MET A 105 11.35 -5.04 7.70
C MET A 105 11.72 -5.42 9.15
N ILE A 106 11.40 -6.62 9.59
CA ILE A 106 11.66 -7.06 10.97
C ILE A 106 13.12 -7.52 11.13
N ASP A 107 13.69 -8.16 10.11
CA ASP A 107 15.07 -8.65 10.14
C ASP A 107 16.14 -7.54 10.07
N GLU A 108 15.85 -6.42 9.39
CA GLU A 108 16.83 -5.35 9.22
C GLU A 108 17.03 -4.51 10.48
N VAL A 109 16.02 -4.37 11.32
CA VAL A 109 16.10 -3.62 12.59
C VAL A 109 16.94 -4.37 13.63
N VAL A 110 16.85 -5.68 13.68
CA VAL A 110 17.63 -6.52 14.62
C VAL A 110 19.11 -6.53 14.25
N ILE A 111 19.44 -6.61 12.95
CA ILE A 111 20.83 -6.63 12.46
C ILE A 111 21.50 -5.28 12.66
N THR A 112 20.77 -4.17 12.46
CA THR A 112 21.34 -2.81 12.63
C THR A 112 21.63 -2.51 14.09
N ALA A 113 20.78 -2.91 15.04
CA ALA A 113 21.01 -2.73 16.46
C ALA A 113 22.26 -3.48 16.93
N LYS A 114 22.42 -4.75 16.53
CA LYS A 114 23.61 -5.56 16.86
C LYS A 114 24.89 -4.96 16.28
N LYS A 115 24.85 -4.50 15.03
CA LYS A 115 26.01 -3.90 14.35
C LYS A 115 26.42 -2.54 14.92
N VAL A 116 25.46 -1.77 15.42
CA VAL A 116 25.72 -0.49 16.09
C VAL A 116 26.32 -0.69 17.48
N VAL A 117 25.83 -1.68 18.23
CA VAL A 117 26.37 -2.03 19.56
C VAL A 117 27.80 -2.52 19.44
N ASP A 118 28.12 -3.41 18.50
CA ASP A 118 29.49 -3.90 18.26
C ASP A 118 30.47 -2.80 17.83
N LYS A 119 29.99 -1.73 17.20
CA LYS A 119 30.81 -0.60 16.75
C LYS A 119 31.03 0.46 17.84
N LEU A 120 30.11 0.60 18.80
CA LEU A 120 30.17 1.62 19.85
C LEU A 120 30.82 1.16 21.13
N LEU A 121 31.01 -0.14 21.33
CA LEU A 121 31.63 -0.73 22.51
C LEU A 121 33.01 -1.34 22.15
N PRO A 122 34.10 -0.67 22.45
CA PRO A 122 35.45 -1.13 22.10
C PRO A 122 35.96 -2.30 22.96
N GLU A 123 35.23 -2.71 23.98
CA GLU A 123 35.58 -3.80 24.90
C GLU A 123 34.52 -4.91 24.84
N PRO A 124 34.91 -6.17 25.04
CA PRO A 124 33.93 -7.29 25.07
C PRO A 124 32.99 -7.12 26.26
N THR A 125 31.79 -6.67 25.97
CA THR A 125 30.71 -6.49 26.94
C THR A 125 29.72 -7.61 26.77
N ASP A 126 29.41 -8.35 27.83
CA ASP A 126 28.36 -9.36 27.78
C ASP A 126 27.02 -8.65 27.89
N ILE A 127 26.17 -8.81 26.88
CA ILE A 127 24.82 -8.27 26.84
C ILE A 127 23.85 -9.43 27.06
N GLU A 128 23.12 -9.39 28.16
CA GLU A 128 22.04 -10.34 28.42
C GLU A 128 20.69 -9.71 28.08
N ILE A 129 19.89 -10.44 27.29
CA ILE A 129 18.53 -10.01 26.94
C ILE A 129 17.57 -10.76 27.87
N VAL A 130 16.94 -10.04 28.79
CA VAL A 130 15.92 -10.57 29.69
C VAL A 130 14.58 -9.91 29.36
N GLY A 131 13.72 -10.63 28.63
CA GLY A 131 12.45 -10.10 28.13
C GLY A 131 12.67 -8.96 27.13
N ASN A 132 12.15 -7.77 27.42
CA ASN A 132 12.27 -6.58 26.56
C ASN A 132 13.32 -5.57 27.09
N GLN A 133 14.23 -6.00 27.95
CA GLN A 133 15.28 -5.15 28.53
C GLN A 133 16.68 -5.67 28.23
N TYR A 134 17.60 -4.74 27.93
CA TYR A 134 19.01 -5.01 27.73
C TYR A 134 19.77 -4.74 29.02
N ILE A 135 20.45 -5.76 29.56
CA ILE A 135 21.33 -5.63 30.73
C ILE A 135 22.77 -5.66 30.22
N ILE A 136 23.50 -4.55 30.43
CA ILE A 136 24.90 -4.39 30.01
C ILE A 136 25.78 -4.66 31.22
N HIS A 137 26.63 -5.70 31.13
CA HIS A 137 27.64 -6.02 32.15
C HIS A 137 29.01 -5.54 31.70
N PRO A 138 29.50 -4.36 32.17
CA PRO A 138 30.85 -3.93 31.84
C PRO A 138 31.88 -4.82 32.52
N LYS A 139 32.79 -5.43 31.75
CA LYS A 139 33.95 -6.12 32.31
C LYS A 139 34.95 -5.11 32.85
N VAL A 140 34.90 -4.89 34.14
CA VAL A 140 35.92 -4.07 34.83
C VAL A 140 37.20 -4.88 34.98
N LYS A 141 38.29 -4.49 34.32
CA LYS A 141 39.62 -5.02 34.60
C LYS A 141 40.10 -4.42 35.95
N ILE A 142 40.06 -5.23 36.98
CA ILE A 142 40.73 -4.86 38.27
C ILE A 142 42.24 -4.93 38.04
N PRO A 143 43.00 -3.82 38.21
CA PRO A 143 44.46 -3.91 38.16
C PRO A 143 44.94 -4.83 39.28
N LYS A 144 45.77 -5.84 38.94
CA LYS A 144 46.49 -6.58 39.96
C LYS A 144 47.48 -5.59 40.58
N GLU A 145 47.23 -5.19 41.83
CA GLU A 145 48.22 -4.51 42.63
C GLU A 145 49.39 -5.47 42.86
N MET A 146 50.63 -4.94 42.68
CA MET A 146 51.89 -5.60 43.01
C MET A 146 52.09 -5.64 44.51
#